data_df7404a52591e741928cf73af56cf3e0
#
_entry.id   df7404a52591e741928cf73af56cf3e0
#
_cell.length_a   1.000
_cell.length_b   1.000
_cell.length_c   1.000
_cell.angle_alpha   90.00
_cell.angle_beta   90.00
_cell.angle_gamma   90.00
#
_symmetry.space_group_name_H-M   'P 1'
#
loop_
_entity.id
_entity.type
_entity.pdbx_description
1 polymer ?
#
loop_
_entity_poly.entity_id
_entity_poly.type
_entity_poly.pdbx_seq_one_letter_code
_entity_poly.pdbx_strand_id
1 'polypeptide(L)'
;EISREADFYGAMDGASKFVRGDAIAGIIITVINVIGGFAIAKFQLGWDAVSAMKTFVLLTIGDGLVSQLPAFLVAIAAGLIVARAGGGKTVGEEIPNQLASQPMALYLIGGFLGLLSFTPLPTIPLLVAGISLGGIAYSMQWKAKKEGAAAEARARQEAARKPVEPPKVEELLSVDTLELEIGYGVVGIVDSSRGGDLLERIAGIRRQLAVELGLVMPSVRIRDNMQLDANEYRVKIRGAVIASGKVYPDLLMAMDSGLAHGRLEGIQTKEPAFGLDAIWINRGLREKAESANWTVVDASSVLATHISEVVRAHADELLTREEVANLLAQLKQKSPKLVEELVPGVVKPSDLQKILQALLRERVAIRDLETVLETLAEWIPHTKDHDVLVEYVRNGLRRSICMQFTEVDDRGRPRLRCVTMDPAVEDMISGYIDRSAAGTTFTIPPQLATRIARAVAETARPLADIGRPVVVLASPSVRAQVRQILEPHIAGVAVLGYNEVVRGTDLESIGLVQVHAASAQAQASAGVA
;
A
#
# COMPACT_ATOMS: atom_id res chain seq x y z
N GLU A 1 31.39 15.10 18.67
CA GLU A 1 30.69 16.00 17.74
C GLU A 1 29.36 16.45 18.36
N ILE A 2 28.49 15.55 18.79
CA ILE A 2 27.19 15.84 19.46
C ILE A 2 27.35 16.71 20.71
N SER A 3 28.40 16.47 21.52
CA SER A 3 28.67 17.30 22.73
C SER A 3 29.03 18.76 22.38
N ARG A 4 29.80 18.96 21.31
CA ARG A 4 30.16 20.31 20.84
C ARG A 4 28.96 21.06 20.27
N GLU A 5 28.07 20.33 19.58
CA GLU A 5 26.82 20.91 19.08
C GLU A 5 25.89 21.30 20.23
N ALA A 6 25.74 20.44 21.23
CA ALA A 6 24.93 20.74 22.42
C ALA A 6 25.46 21.98 23.19
N ASP A 7 26.80 22.09 23.39
CA ASP A 7 27.44 23.22 24.01
C ASP A 7 27.25 24.51 23.20
N PHE A 8 27.33 24.43 21.88
CA PHE A 8 27.09 25.56 20.97
C PHE A 8 25.64 26.05 21.05
N TYR A 9 24.65 25.14 21.01
CA TYR A 9 23.23 25.51 21.13
C TYR A 9 22.91 26.08 22.52
N GLY A 10 23.52 25.54 23.57
CA GLY A 10 23.38 26.08 24.93
C GLY A 10 23.92 27.51 25.07
N ALA A 11 25.09 27.79 24.49
CA ALA A 11 25.67 29.13 24.45
C ALA A 11 24.80 30.10 23.65
N MET A 12 24.21 29.65 22.55
CA MET A 12 23.36 30.46 21.67
C MET A 12 22.00 30.76 22.29
N ASP A 13 21.38 29.82 23.03
CA ASP A 13 20.15 30.07 23.79
C ASP A 13 20.41 31.14 24.86
N GLY A 14 21.57 31.07 25.55
CA GLY A 14 22.03 32.09 26.48
C GLY A 14 22.17 33.47 25.83
N ALA A 15 22.83 33.56 24.68
CA ALA A 15 22.99 34.81 23.93
C ALA A 15 21.63 35.36 23.46
N SER A 16 20.72 34.52 22.97
CA SER A 16 19.37 34.92 22.57
C SER A 16 18.54 35.49 23.73
N LYS A 17 18.64 34.88 24.92
CA LYS A 17 17.98 35.39 26.14
C LYS A 17 18.55 36.73 26.57
N PHE A 18 19.88 36.91 26.49
CA PHE A 18 20.54 38.17 26.79
C PHE A 18 20.06 39.28 25.86
N VAL A 19 20.06 39.07 24.56
CA VAL A 19 19.58 40.03 23.54
C VAL A 19 18.12 40.41 23.77
N ARG A 20 17.27 39.45 24.12
CA ARG A 20 15.86 39.73 24.47
C ARG A 20 15.74 40.59 25.72
N GLY A 21 16.58 40.33 26.75
CA GLY A 21 16.64 41.13 27.96
C GLY A 21 17.08 42.57 27.69
N ASP A 22 18.09 42.76 26.86
CA ASP A 22 18.61 44.08 26.46
C ASP A 22 17.56 44.88 25.65
N ALA A 23 16.84 44.24 24.73
CA ALA A 23 15.73 44.88 24.02
C ALA A 23 14.60 45.35 24.98
N ILE A 24 14.24 44.55 25.98
CA ILE A 24 13.22 44.92 26.96
C ILE A 24 13.71 46.08 27.81
N ALA A 25 14.97 46.07 28.28
CA ALA A 25 15.58 47.16 29.04
C ALA A 25 15.60 48.46 28.20
N GLY A 26 15.97 48.38 26.92
CA GLY A 26 15.95 49.50 25.99
C GLY A 26 14.55 50.13 25.83
N ILE A 27 13.50 49.32 25.74
CA ILE A 27 12.12 49.83 25.68
C ILE A 27 11.74 50.55 27.00
N ILE A 28 12.10 50.00 28.15
CA ILE A 28 11.82 50.61 29.44
C ILE A 28 12.53 51.95 29.56
N ILE A 29 13.82 52.03 29.19
CA ILE A 29 14.60 53.27 29.17
C ILE A 29 13.96 54.30 28.23
N THR A 30 13.53 53.88 27.04
CA THR A 30 12.83 54.73 26.08
C THR A 30 11.58 55.36 26.71
N VAL A 31 10.74 54.56 27.38
CA VAL A 31 9.53 55.03 28.05
C VAL A 31 9.86 56.02 29.18
N ILE A 32 10.88 55.71 29.97
CA ILE A 32 11.34 56.62 31.05
C ILE A 32 11.84 57.94 30.46
N ASN A 33 12.60 57.93 29.38
CA ASN A 33 13.13 59.13 28.73
C ASN A 33 12.00 59.99 28.15
N VAL A 34 10.96 59.40 27.56
CA VAL A 34 9.79 60.16 27.07
C VAL A 34 9.07 60.84 28.21
N ILE A 35 8.72 60.08 29.27
CA ILE A 35 7.95 60.60 30.40
C ILE A 35 8.79 61.61 31.20
N GLY A 36 10.04 61.26 31.56
CA GLY A 36 10.94 62.08 32.34
C GLY A 36 11.34 63.34 31.55
N GLY A 37 11.70 63.22 30.30
CA GLY A 37 12.04 64.37 29.45
C GLY A 37 10.87 65.34 29.28
N PHE A 38 9.65 64.80 29.05
CA PHE A 38 8.45 65.64 29.01
C PHE A 38 8.21 66.37 30.35
N ALA A 39 8.32 65.64 31.44
CA ALA A 39 8.15 66.26 32.77
C ALA A 39 9.17 67.39 33.05
N ILE A 40 10.44 67.16 32.75
CA ILE A 40 11.51 68.19 32.91
C ILE A 40 11.23 69.37 31.99
N ALA A 41 10.88 69.15 30.72
CA ALA A 41 10.62 70.28 29.83
C ALA A 41 9.41 71.10 30.26
N LYS A 42 8.36 70.47 30.76
CA LYS A 42 7.15 71.17 31.21
C LYS A 42 7.31 71.89 32.51
N PHE A 43 7.89 71.20 33.51
CA PHE A 43 7.92 71.76 34.92
C PHE A 43 9.18 72.54 35.26
N GLN A 44 10.34 72.20 34.66
CA GLN A 44 11.58 72.89 34.92
C GLN A 44 11.92 73.96 33.88
N LEU A 45 11.73 73.63 32.58
CA LEU A 45 12.10 74.54 31.50
C LEU A 45 10.97 75.44 31.03
N GLY A 46 9.72 75.20 31.50
CA GLY A 46 8.56 76.04 31.18
C GLY A 46 8.11 75.97 29.72
N TRP A 47 8.47 74.91 29.00
CA TRP A 47 8.11 74.76 27.58
C TRP A 47 6.61 74.49 27.38
N ASP A 48 6.11 74.93 26.23
CA ASP A 48 4.75 74.54 25.83
C ASP A 48 4.64 73.04 25.68
N ALA A 49 3.51 72.45 26.10
CA ALA A 49 3.30 71.02 26.19
C ALA A 49 3.42 70.35 24.82
N VAL A 50 2.97 71.02 23.74
CA VAL A 50 3.03 70.46 22.38
C VAL A 50 4.47 70.44 21.87
N SER A 51 5.25 71.50 22.12
CA SER A 51 6.67 71.61 21.74
C SER A 51 7.54 70.66 22.54
N ALA A 52 7.29 70.48 23.85
CA ALA A 52 7.98 69.53 24.69
C ALA A 52 7.73 68.08 24.20
N MET A 53 6.46 67.69 23.98
CA MET A 53 6.11 66.37 23.49
C MET A 53 6.74 66.08 22.13
N LYS A 54 6.62 67.01 21.16
CA LYS A 54 7.18 66.81 19.82
C LYS A 54 8.70 66.63 19.85
N THR A 55 9.41 67.40 20.64
CA THR A 55 10.88 67.32 20.71
C THR A 55 11.35 66.03 21.39
N PHE A 56 10.79 65.71 22.58
CA PHE A 56 11.24 64.53 23.32
C PHE A 56 10.80 63.21 22.68
N VAL A 57 9.62 63.17 22.05
CA VAL A 57 9.20 61.98 21.29
C VAL A 57 10.11 61.76 20.08
N LEU A 58 10.45 62.83 19.32
CA LEU A 58 11.37 62.69 18.16
C LEU A 58 12.77 62.25 18.59
N LEU A 59 13.33 62.84 19.65
CA LEU A 59 14.66 62.49 20.16
C LEU A 59 14.68 61.05 20.68
N THR A 60 13.65 60.64 21.41
CA THR A 60 13.58 59.31 21.99
C THR A 60 13.31 58.21 20.94
N ILE A 61 12.53 58.53 19.89
CA ILE A 61 12.39 57.60 18.74
C ILE A 61 13.74 57.43 18.05
N GLY A 62 14.52 58.52 17.86
CA GLY A 62 15.85 58.43 17.27
C GLY A 62 16.82 57.60 18.08
N ASP A 63 16.88 57.82 19.40
CA ASP A 63 17.70 57.08 20.35
C ASP A 63 17.28 55.61 20.43
N GLY A 64 15.96 55.34 20.51
CA GLY A 64 15.42 53.99 20.55
C GLY A 64 15.71 53.20 19.26
N LEU A 65 15.61 53.82 18.08
CA LEU A 65 15.97 53.16 16.81
C LEU A 65 17.47 52.82 16.76
N VAL A 66 18.34 53.74 17.15
CA VAL A 66 19.80 53.51 17.10
C VAL A 66 20.22 52.43 18.11
N SER A 67 19.64 52.39 19.31
CA SER A 67 19.99 51.42 20.34
C SER A 67 19.41 50.01 20.05
N GLN A 68 18.28 49.94 19.36
CA GLN A 68 17.62 48.63 19.04
C GLN A 68 18.13 47.98 17.76
N LEU A 69 18.74 48.71 16.82
CA LEU A 69 19.28 48.14 15.58
C LEU A 69 20.29 47.01 15.82
N PRO A 70 21.28 47.11 16.71
CA PRO A 70 22.20 46.01 17.00
C PRO A 70 21.49 44.77 17.58
N ALA A 71 20.52 44.95 18.49
CA ALA A 71 19.75 43.85 19.08
C ALA A 71 18.93 43.11 18.01
N PHE A 72 18.34 43.84 17.08
CA PHE A 72 17.60 43.28 15.96
C PHE A 72 18.50 42.48 15.00
N LEU A 73 19.69 42.98 14.65
CA LEU A 73 20.67 42.27 13.84
C LEU A 73 21.15 40.98 14.50
N VAL A 74 21.43 41.01 15.80
CA VAL A 74 21.84 39.82 16.56
C VAL A 74 20.70 38.80 16.63
N ALA A 75 19.46 39.26 16.83
CA ALA A 75 18.29 38.35 16.85
C ALA A 75 18.07 37.65 15.50
N ILE A 76 18.23 38.39 14.39
CA ILE A 76 18.17 37.79 13.03
C ILE A 76 19.32 36.81 12.82
N ALA A 77 20.54 37.16 13.18
CA ALA A 77 21.71 36.30 13.08
C ALA A 77 21.52 34.99 13.88
N ALA A 78 21.06 35.11 15.13
CA ALA A 78 20.76 33.95 15.97
C ALA A 78 19.66 33.07 15.36
N GLY A 79 18.57 33.66 14.86
CA GLY A 79 17.49 32.94 14.17
C GLY A 79 17.97 32.19 12.91
N LEU A 80 18.84 32.82 12.11
CA LEU A 80 19.43 32.18 10.91
C LEU A 80 20.36 31.01 11.31
N ILE A 81 21.13 31.15 12.39
CA ILE A 81 22.02 30.08 12.88
C ILE A 81 21.19 28.88 13.39
N VAL A 82 20.10 29.14 14.15
CA VAL A 82 19.18 28.08 14.62
C VAL A 82 18.49 27.36 13.46
N ALA A 83 18.02 28.11 12.47
CA ALA A 83 17.36 27.55 11.29
C ALA A 83 18.28 26.63 10.46
N ARG A 84 19.62 26.78 10.58
CA ARG A 84 20.61 25.96 9.88
C ARG A 84 20.76 24.54 10.44
N ALA A 85 20.25 24.23 11.61
CA ALA A 85 20.50 22.97 12.33
C ALA A 85 19.95 21.70 11.65
N GLY A 86 19.23 21.81 10.53
CA GLY A 86 18.58 20.64 9.88
C GLY A 86 18.93 20.36 8.43
N GLY A 87 19.76 21.13 7.75
CA GLY A 87 19.97 20.97 6.32
C GLY A 87 21.41 21.21 5.84
N GLY A 88 21.93 20.33 4.98
CA GLY A 88 23.29 20.39 4.42
C GLY A 88 23.54 21.54 3.41
N LYS A 89 22.60 22.47 3.18
CA LYS A 89 22.75 23.61 2.27
C LYS A 89 22.95 24.92 3.03
N THR A 90 23.69 25.86 2.45
CA THR A 90 23.92 27.17 3.07
C THR A 90 22.65 28.04 2.99
N VAL A 91 22.34 28.77 4.06
CA VAL A 91 21.18 29.68 4.14
C VAL A 91 21.23 30.74 3.02
N GLY A 92 22.45 31.14 2.61
CA GLY A 92 22.66 32.05 1.50
C GLY A 92 22.18 31.53 0.13
N GLU A 93 22.06 30.18 -0.03
CA GLU A 93 21.52 29.55 -1.25
C GLU A 93 20.03 29.23 -1.11
N GLU A 94 19.58 28.99 0.10
CA GLU A 94 18.21 28.51 0.34
C GLU A 94 17.18 29.65 0.36
N ILE A 95 17.52 30.81 0.96
CA ILE A 95 16.65 32.00 0.98
C ILE A 95 16.35 32.53 -0.43
N PRO A 96 17.34 32.75 -1.31
CA PRO A 96 17.06 33.15 -2.68
C PRO A 96 16.22 32.13 -3.45
N ASN A 97 16.46 30.82 -3.23
CA ASN A 97 15.69 29.76 -3.89
C ASN A 97 14.24 29.67 -3.41
N GLN A 98 14.00 29.86 -2.11
CA GLN A 98 12.64 29.90 -1.55
C GLN A 98 11.87 31.16 -2.01
N LEU A 99 12.52 32.31 -2.03
CA LEU A 99 11.95 33.55 -2.59
C LEU A 99 11.69 33.43 -4.09
N ALA A 100 12.58 32.77 -4.83
CA ALA A 100 12.42 32.50 -6.25
C ALA A 100 11.27 31.54 -6.57
N SER A 101 10.93 30.64 -5.64
CA SER A 101 9.81 29.70 -5.81
C SER A 101 8.43 30.35 -5.72
N GLN A 102 8.33 31.56 -5.16
CA GLN A 102 7.07 32.27 -4.95
C GLN A 102 7.12 33.74 -5.41
N PRO A 103 7.25 34.03 -6.71
CA PRO A 103 7.34 35.40 -7.24
C PRO A 103 6.10 36.24 -6.92
N MET A 104 4.94 35.60 -6.67
CA MET A 104 3.69 36.26 -6.29
C MET A 104 3.81 37.02 -4.97
N ALA A 105 4.58 36.49 -4.00
CA ALA A 105 4.81 37.17 -2.72
C ALA A 105 5.59 38.48 -2.89
N LEU A 106 6.60 38.48 -3.77
CA LEU A 106 7.37 39.70 -4.08
C LEU A 106 6.53 40.76 -4.77
N TYR A 107 5.63 40.38 -5.68
CA TYR A 107 4.68 41.30 -6.30
C TYR A 107 3.70 41.89 -5.27
N LEU A 108 3.20 41.11 -4.34
CA LEU A 108 2.30 41.58 -3.29
C LEU A 108 3.01 42.58 -2.36
N ILE A 109 4.25 42.29 -1.93
CA ILE A 109 5.05 43.21 -1.10
C ILE A 109 5.38 44.48 -1.86
N GLY A 110 5.83 44.38 -3.12
CA GLY A 110 6.14 45.53 -3.96
C GLY A 110 4.92 46.40 -4.21
N GLY A 111 3.76 45.78 -4.48
CA GLY A 111 2.49 46.49 -4.65
C GLY A 111 2.03 47.20 -3.37
N PHE A 112 2.18 46.54 -2.20
CA PHE A 112 1.86 47.14 -0.91
C PHE A 112 2.74 48.35 -0.58
N LEU A 113 4.06 48.27 -0.81
CA LEU A 113 4.97 49.39 -0.64
C LEU A 113 4.63 50.54 -1.61
N GLY A 114 4.24 50.22 -2.85
CA GLY A 114 3.74 51.19 -3.80
C GLY A 114 2.46 51.92 -3.33
N LEU A 115 1.54 51.17 -2.70
CA LEU A 115 0.33 51.74 -2.13
C LEU A 115 0.63 52.62 -0.90
N LEU A 116 1.60 52.23 -0.06
CA LEU A 116 2.04 53.04 1.06
C LEU A 116 2.68 54.35 0.63
N SER A 117 3.22 54.46 -0.59
CA SER A 117 3.81 55.68 -1.11
C SER A 117 2.81 56.85 -1.30
N PHE A 118 1.50 56.56 -1.33
CA PHE A 118 0.42 57.56 -1.33
C PHE A 118 0.07 58.13 0.06
N THR A 119 0.69 57.59 1.11
CA THR A 119 0.54 58.10 2.49
C THR A 119 1.57 59.18 2.81
N PRO A 120 1.48 59.92 3.95
CA PRO A 120 2.46 60.94 4.35
C PRO A 120 3.86 60.42 4.68
N LEU A 121 4.13 59.13 4.39
CA LEU A 121 5.44 58.48 4.56
C LEU A 121 6.42 58.92 3.46
N PRO A 122 7.75 58.72 3.64
CA PRO A 122 8.75 59.08 2.66
C PRO A 122 8.50 58.33 1.33
N THR A 123 7.94 59.03 0.32
CA THR A 123 7.49 58.43 -0.95
C THR A 123 8.62 57.82 -1.78
N ILE A 124 9.77 58.51 -1.84
CA ILE A 124 10.91 58.11 -2.69
C ILE A 124 11.51 56.76 -2.22
N PRO A 125 11.85 56.51 -0.96
CA PRO A 125 12.36 55.20 -0.51
C PRO A 125 11.36 54.05 -0.73
N LEU A 126 10.06 54.29 -0.52
CA LEU A 126 9.03 53.29 -0.68
C LEU A 126 8.82 52.89 -2.14
N LEU A 127 8.82 53.90 -3.05
CA LEU A 127 8.73 53.63 -4.49
C LEU A 127 9.97 52.88 -5.00
N VAL A 128 11.17 53.28 -4.63
CA VAL A 128 12.40 52.60 -5.02
C VAL A 128 12.40 51.14 -4.52
N ALA A 129 12.01 50.89 -3.28
CA ALA A 129 11.91 49.54 -2.75
C ALA A 129 10.83 48.72 -3.47
N GLY A 130 9.65 49.29 -3.70
CA GLY A 130 8.56 48.60 -4.41
C GLY A 130 8.90 48.23 -5.84
N ILE A 131 9.49 49.18 -6.58
CA ILE A 131 9.93 48.96 -7.96
C ILE A 131 11.07 47.94 -8.04
N SER A 132 12.03 47.99 -7.11
CA SER A 132 13.13 47.03 -7.10
C SER A 132 12.66 45.60 -6.83
N LEU A 133 11.74 45.41 -5.87
CA LEU A 133 11.15 44.07 -5.59
C LEU A 133 10.30 43.57 -6.76
N GLY A 134 9.50 44.43 -7.38
CA GLY A 134 8.73 44.08 -8.57
C GLY A 134 9.63 43.72 -9.76
N GLY A 135 10.73 44.46 -9.96
CA GLY A 135 11.73 44.18 -11.00
C GLY A 135 12.47 42.84 -10.78
N ILE A 136 12.80 42.51 -9.52
CA ILE A 136 13.38 41.23 -9.16
C ILE A 136 12.38 40.10 -9.44
N ALA A 137 11.13 40.23 -9.00
CA ALA A 137 10.08 39.23 -9.25
C ALA A 137 9.87 38.99 -10.78
N TYR A 138 9.84 40.05 -11.58
CA TYR A 138 9.72 39.96 -13.02
C TYR A 138 10.92 39.25 -13.66
N SER A 139 12.15 39.63 -13.27
CA SER A 139 13.37 39.00 -13.80
C SER A 139 13.44 37.50 -13.46
N MET A 140 13.01 37.11 -12.27
CA MET A 140 12.94 35.71 -11.83
C MET A 140 11.90 34.93 -12.62
N GLN A 141 10.71 35.47 -12.80
CA GLN A 141 9.65 34.83 -13.59
C GLN A 141 10.07 34.66 -15.06
N TRP A 142 10.77 35.67 -15.63
CA TRP A 142 11.26 35.61 -16.98
C TRP A 142 12.38 34.58 -17.18
N LYS A 143 13.30 34.45 -16.18
CA LYS A 143 14.32 33.40 -16.16
C LYS A 143 13.69 32.01 -16.02
N ALA A 144 12.76 31.80 -15.08
CA ALA A 144 12.06 30.53 -14.90
C ALA A 144 11.31 30.10 -16.17
N LYS A 145 10.64 31.03 -16.85
CA LYS A 145 9.95 30.75 -18.12
C LYS A 145 10.93 30.41 -19.27
N LYS A 146 12.09 31.05 -19.29
CA LYS A 146 13.13 30.81 -20.29
C LYS A 146 13.87 29.49 -20.05
N GLU A 147 14.13 29.15 -18.78
CA GLU A 147 14.73 27.87 -18.36
C GLU A 147 13.76 26.71 -18.57
N GLY A 148 12.46 26.90 -18.27
CA GLY A 148 11.42 25.92 -18.55
C GLY A 148 11.29 25.63 -20.06
N ALA A 149 11.27 26.68 -20.90
CA ALA A 149 11.23 26.51 -22.35
C ALA A 149 12.53 25.88 -22.91
N ALA A 150 13.68 26.22 -22.33
CA ALA A 150 14.97 25.62 -22.70
C ALA A 150 15.08 24.15 -22.22
N ALA A 151 14.53 23.83 -21.05
CA ALA A 151 14.47 22.47 -20.52
C ALA A 151 13.52 21.59 -21.35
N GLU A 152 12.34 22.11 -21.74
CA GLU A 152 11.44 21.39 -22.66
C GLU A 152 12.07 21.21 -24.06
N ALA A 153 12.76 22.22 -24.58
CA ALA A 153 13.47 22.10 -25.86
C ALA A 153 14.64 21.11 -25.78
N ARG A 154 15.38 21.07 -24.65
CA ARG A 154 16.44 20.08 -24.41
C ARG A 154 15.85 18.70 -24.23
N ALA A 155 14.77 18.54 -23.45
CA ALA A 155 14.08 17.27 -23.27
C ALA A 155 13.52 16.72 -24.61
N ARG A 156 12.98 17.59 -25.48
CA ARG A 156 12.57 17.21 -26.83
C ARG A 156 13.76 16.87 -27.75
N GLN A 157 14.89 17.57 -27.63
CA GLN A 157 16.11 17.23 -28.36
C GLN A 157 16.81 16.00 -27.83
N GLU A 158 16.80 15.76 -26.53
CA GLU A 158 17.32 14.53 -25.91
C GLU A 158 16.41 13.32 -26.21
N ALA A 159 15.10 13.50 -26.22
CA ALA A 159 14.17 12.47 -26.66
C ALA A 159 14.31 12.12 -28.15
N ALA A 160 14.65 13.14 -28.98
CA ALA A 160 14.93 12.95 -30.42
C ALA A 160 16.36 12.47 -30.70
N ARG A 161 17.30 12.62 -29.76
CA ARG A 161 18.73 12.24 -29.90
C ARG A 161 19.13 10.99 -29.13
N LYS A 162 18.24 10.38 -28.32
CA LYS A 162 18.57 9.06 -27.83
C LYS A 162 18.57 8.11 -29.03
N PRO A 163 19.76 7.68 -29.51
CA PRO A 163 19.81 6.44 -30.25
C PRO A 163 19.14 5.43 -29.32
N VAL A 164 18.26 4.61 -29.83
CA VAL A 164 17.83 3.40 -29.13
C VAL A 164 19.12 2.61 -28.96
N GLU A 165 19.85 2.85 -27.84
CA GLU A 165 20.89 1.90 -27.42
C GLU A 165 20.18 0.54 -27.36
N PRO A 166 20.68 -0.47 -28.06
CA PRO A 166 20.13 -1.79 -27.90
C PRO A 166 20.12 -2.10 -26.40
N PRO A 167 19.00 -2.59 -25.85
CA PRO A 167 18.88 -2.84 -24.43
C PRO A 167 20.10 -3.63 -23.98
N LYS A 168 20.78 -3.15 -22.96
CA LYS A 168 21.96 -3.84 -22.41
C LYS A 168 21.56 -5.28 -22.19
N VAL A 169 22.38 -6.22 -22.65
CA VAL A 169 22.08 -7.66 -22.58
C VAL A 169 21.76 -8.07 -21.13
N GLU A 170 22.34 -7.37 -20.15
CA GLU A 170 22.08 -7.54 -18.72
C GLU A 170 20.63 -7.17 -18.33
N GLU A 171 19.98 -6.23 -19.01
CA GLU A 171 18.57 -5.88 -18.77
C GLU A 171 17.63 -6.99 -19.25
N LEU A 172 18.04 -7.78 -20.23
CA LEU A 172 17.30 -8.95 -20.71
C LEU A 172 17.39 -10.14 -19.75
N LEU A 173 18.36 -10.14 -18.81
CA LEU A 173 18.48 -11.16 -17.78
C LEU A 173 17.56 -10.90 -16.58
N SER A 174 17.01 -9.70 -16.43
CA SER A 174 16.06 -9.39 -15.37
C SER A 174 14.69 -10.01 -15.69
N VAL A 175 14.26 -10.94 -14.84
CA VAL A 175 12.94 -11.55 -14.95
C VAL A 175 11.97 -10.75 -14.08
N ASP A 176 10.98 -10.12 -14.69
CA ASP A 176 9.95 -9.40 -13.97
C ASP A 176 9.11 -10.38 -13.11
N THR A 177 8.82 -9.99 -11.88
CA THR A 177 8.06 -10.84 -10.95
C THR A 177 6.64 -11.06 -11.43
N LEU A 178 6.01 -10.02 -11.98
CA LEU A 178 4.65 -10.07 -12.54
C LEU A 178 4.60 -9.24 -13.83
N GLU A 179 4.23 -9.88 -14.92
CA GLU A 179 4.17 -9.27 -16.25
C GLU A 179 2.80 -9.55 -16.90
N LEU A 180 2.27 -8.53 -17.57
CA LEU A 180 1.07 -8.63 -18.39
C LEU A 180 1.44 -8.36 -19.84
N GLU A 181 1.39 -9.38 -20.68
CA GLU A 181 1.50 -9.20 -22.13
C GLU A 181 0.11 -9.00 -22.74
N ILE A 182 0.00 -8.02 -23.62
CA ILE A 182 -1.26 -7.67 -24.27
C ILE A 182 -1.11 -7.61 -25.79
N GLY A 183 -2.13 -8.08 -26.50
CA GLY A 183 -2.26 -7.90 -27.94
C GLY A 183 -2.62 -6.44 -28.29
N TYR A 184 -2.38 -6.05 -29.52
CA TYR A 184 -2.53 -4.66 -29.96
C TYR A 184 -3.95 -4.08 -29.79
N GLY A 185 -5.00 -4.91 -29.87
CA GLY A 185 -6.39 -4.49 -29.65
C GLY A 185 -6.70 -4.13 -28.19
N VAL A 186 -5.92 -4.67 -27.24
CA VAL A 186 -6.11 -4.42 -25.79
C VAL A 186 -5.39 -3.17 -25.32
N VAL A 187 -4.46 -2.61 -26.09
CA VAL A 187 -3.67 -1.42 -25.74
C VAL A 187 -4.54 -0.23 -25.33
N GLY A 188 -5.72 -0.05 -25.96
CA GLY A 188 -6.65 1.02 -25.63
C GLY A 188 -7.17 0.99 -24.18
N ILE A 189 -7.22 -0.18 -23.53
CA ILE A 189 -7.64 -0.32 -22.12
C ILE A 189 -6.54 0.17 -21.16
N VAL A 190 -5.27 0.10 -21.57
CA VAL A 190 -4.10 0.48 -20.76
C VAL A 190 -3.75 1.94 -20.92
N ASP A 191 -3.95 2.49 -22.12
CA ASP A 191 -3.57 3.87 -22.46
C ASP A 191 -4.54 4.89 -21.86
N SER A 192 -4.13 5.54 -20.78
CA SER A 192 -4.92 6.58 -20.09
C SER A 192 -5.24 7.78 -21.00
N SER A 193 -4.42 8.05 -22.03
CA SER A 193 -4.69 9.11 -23.01
C SER A 193 -5.90 8.81 -23.90
N ARG A 194 -6.25 7.53 -24.05
CA ARG A 194 -7.41 7.02 -24.79
C ARG A 194 -8.60 6.63 -23.89
N GLY A 195 -8.53 6.99 -22.60
CA GLY A 195 -9.57 6.69 -21.62
C GLY A 195 -9.46 5.29 -20.99
N GLY A 196 -8.30 4.63 -21.12
CA GLY A 196 -8.03 3.36 -20.43
C GLY A 196 -7.88 3.55 -18.92
N ASP A 197 -8.52 2.69 -18.13
CA ASP A 197 -8.56 2.73 -16.67
C ASP A 197 -7.87 1.53 -15.98
N LEU A 198 -7.26 0.63 -16.76
CA LEU A 198 -6.65 -0.60 -16.23
C LEU A 198 -5.56 -0.33 -15.20
N LEU A 199 -4.72 0.69 -15.39
CA LEU A 199 -3.65 1.04 -14.44
C LEU A 199 -4.23 1.48 -13.08
N GLU A 200 -5.32 2.24 -13.09
CA GLU A 200 -6.01 2.65 -11.86
C GLU A 200 -6.65 1.46 -11.15
N ARG A 201 -7.26 0.53 -11.92
CA ARG A 201 -7.81 -0.71 -11.37
C ARG A 201 -6.74 -1.60 -10.76
N ILE A 202 -5.58 -1.76 -11.42
CA ILE A 202 -4.43 -2.49 -10.85
C ILE A 202 -3.96 -1.85 -9.55
N ALA A 203 -3.89 -0.52 -9.47
CA ALA A 203 -3.57 0.17 -8.22
C ALA A 203 -4.64 -0.06 -7.13
N GLY A 204 -5.91 -0.18 -7.51
CA GLY A 204 -7.01 -0.59 -6.63
C GLY A 204 -6.82 -2.02 -6.10
N ILE A 205 -6.51 -2.97 -6.98
CA ILE A 205 -6.24 -4.38 -6.62
C ILE A 205 -5.06 -4.48 -5.65
N ARG A 206 -3.96 -3.76 -5.89
CA ARG A 206 -2.80 -3.73 -4.98
C ARG A 206 -3.20 -3.31 -3.57
N ARG A 207 -4.03 -2.26 -3.43
CA ARG A 207 -4.54 -1.81 -2.13
C ARG A 207 -5.46 -2.84 -1.48
N GLN A 208 -6.34 -3.43 -2.27
CA GLN A 208 -7.27 -4.46 -1.78
C GLN A 208 -6.52 -5.68 -1.25
N LEU A 209 -5.56 -6.23 -2.01
CA LEU A 209 -4.76 -7.39 -1.61
C LEU A 209 -3.89 -7.11 -0.39
N ALA A 210 -3.35 -5.90 -0.25
CA ALA A 210 -2.61 -5.49 0.94
C ALA A 210 -3.49 -5.49 2.19
N VAL A 211 -4.76 -5.08 2.08
CA VAL A 211 -5.72 -5.10 3.20
C VAL A 211 -6.25 -6.51 3.46
N GLU A 212 -6.53 -7.28 2.42
CA GLU A 212 -7.16 -8.60 2.51
C GLU A 212 -6.16 -9.68 2.94
N LEU A 213 -5.02 -9.80 2.25
CA LEU A 213 -4.02 -10.83 2.50
C LEU A 213 -2.82 -10.35 3.31
N GLY A 214 -2.58 -9.04 3.39
CA GLY A 214 -1.34 -8.50 3.95
C GLY A 214 -0.15 -8.60 2.99
N LEU A 215 -0.40 -8.90 1.72
CA LEU A 215 0.63 -9.02 0.68
C LEU A 215 0.74 -7.71 -0.11
N VAL A 216 1.93 -7.16 -0.20
CA VAL A 216 2.21 -6.06 -1.13
C VAL A 216 2.46 -6.65 -2.50
N MET A 217 1.45 -6.57 -3.38
CA MET A 217 1.58 -7.02 -4.76
C MET A 217 2.72 -6.28 -5.48
N PRO A 218 3.66 -6.96 -6.15
CA PRO A 218 4.72 -6.31 -6.93
C PRO A 218 4.14 -5.47 -8.06
N SER A 219 4.96 -4.59 -8.64
CA SER A 219 4.56 -3.81 -9.81
C SER A 219 4.30 -4.74 -11.00
N VAL A 220 3.16 -4.53 -11.68
CA VAL A 220 2.84 -5.24 -12.92
C VAL A 220 3.54 -4.56 -14.08
N ARG A 221 4.43 -5.26 -14.76
CA ARG A 221 5.02 -4.76 -16.00
C ARG A 221 4.13 -5.09 -17.18
N ILE A 222 3.62 -4.07 -17.85
CA ILE A 222 2.75 -4.26 -19.01
C ILE A 222 3.59 -4.11 -20.28
N ARG A 223 3.49 -5.08 -21.19
CA ARG A 223 4.19 -5.09 -22.48
C ARG A 223 3.23 -5.44 -23.60
N ASP A 224 3.36 -4.75 -24.69
CA ASP A 224 2.72 -5.14 -25.94
C ASP A 224 3.48 -6.31 -26.57
N ASN A 225 2.73 -7.31 -27.06
CA ASN A 225 3.29 -8.47 -27.73
C ASN A 225 2.56 -8.69 -29.08
N MET A 226 3.28 -8.41 -30.17
CA MET A 226 2.76 -8.55 -31.53
C MET A 226 2.56 -10.00 -31.97
N GLN A 227 3.02 -10.98 -31.16
CA GLN A 227 2.81 -12.40 -31.45
C GLN A 227 1.46 -12.92 -30.93
N LEU A 228 0.79 -12.13 -30.08
CA LEU A 228 -0.53 -12.45 -29.56
C LEU A 228 -1.63 -12.07 -30.54
N ASP A 229 -2.75 -12.76 -30.46
CA ASP A 229 -3.99 -12.31 -31.12
C ASP A 229 -4.33 -10.88 -30.64
N ALA A 230 -5.01 -10.10 -31.49
CA ALA A 230 -5.32 -8.71 -31.20
C ALA A 230 -5.97 -8.48 -29.82
N ASN A 231 -6.87 -9.38 -29.43
CA ASN A 231 -7.66 -9.29 -28.19
C ASN A 231 -7.18 -10.26 -27.09
N GLU A 232 -6.03 -10.92 -27.30
CA GLU A 232 -5.44 -11.84 -26.33
C GLU A 232 -4.58 -11.09 -25.32
N TYR A 233 -4.54 -11.60 -24.10
CA TYR A 233 -3.57 -11.20 -23.07
C TYR A 233 -3.03 -12.44 -22.35
N ARG A 234 -1.84 -12.29 -21.75
CA ARG A 234 -1.19 -13.32 -20.93
C ARG A 234 -0.65 -12.71 -19.66
N VAL A 235 -0.88 -13.39 -18.56
CA VAL A 235 -0.29 -13.05 -17.26
C VAL A 235 0.87 -13.99 -17.01
N LYS A 236 2.04 -13.43 -16.74
CA LYS A 236 3.27 -14.18 -16.46
C LYS A 236 3.76 -13.88 -15.05
N ILE A 237 4.21 -14.92 -14.38
CA ILE A 237 4.94 -14.84 -13.12
C ILE A 237 6.34 -15.38 -13.38
N ARG A 238 7.35 -14.54 -13.11
CA ARG A 238 8.77 -14.86 -13.36
C ARG A 238 9.04 -15.44 -14.76
N GLY A 239 8.38 -14.88 -15.77
CA GLY A 239 8.52 -15.29 -17.16
C GLY A 239 7.68 -16.50 -17.59
N ALA A 240 7.09 -17.26 -16.66
CA ALA A 240 6.19 -18.37 -16.97
C ALA A 240 4.76 -17.86 -17.21
N VAL A 241 4.12 -18.30 -18.28
CA VAL A 241 2.70 -18.00 -18.55
C VAL A 241 1.83 -18.79 -17.58
N ILE A 242 1.15 -18.09 -16.68
CA ILE A 242 0.26 -18.70 -15.68
C ILE A 242 -1.20 -18.66 -16.13
N ALA A 243 -1.59 -17.58 -16.80
CA ALA A 243 -2.96 -17.42 -17.26
C ALA A 243 -3.00 -16.66 -18.58
N SER A 244 -4.05 -16.90 -19.36
CA SER A 244 -4.32 -16.20 -20.61
C SER A 244 -5.83 -16.03 -20.80
N GLY A 245 -6.21 -15.05 -21.62
CA GLY A 245 -7.62 -14.82 -21.94
C GLY A 245 -7.78 -13.89 -23.12
N LYS A 246 -9.03 -13.68 -23.52
CA LYS A 246 -9.39 -12.73 -24.59
C LYS A 246 -10.36 -11.70 -24.04
N VAL A 247 -10.10 -10.42 -24.29
CA VAL A 247 -10.98 -9.31 -23.93
C VAL A 247 -11.22 -8.41 -25.15
N TYR A 248 -12.45 -7.91 -25.25
CA TYR A 248 -12.89 -7.09 -26.37
C TYR A 248 -13.24 -5.70 -25.85
N PRO A 249 -12.39 -4.68 -26.05
CA PRO A 249 -12.56 -3.33 -25.48
C PRO A 249 -13.87 -2.64 -25.85
N ASP A 250 -14.40 -2.93 -27.03
CA ASP A 250 -15.62 -2.31 -27.54
C ASP A 250 -16.91 -3.01 -27.11
N LEU A 251 -16.80 -4.19 -26.51
CA LEU A 251 -17.92 -5.01 -26.07
C LEU A 251 -18.05 -5.01 -24.54
N LEU A 252 -19.17 -5.56 -24.05
CA LEU A 252 -19.41 -5.85 -22.65
C LEU A 252 -19.52 -7.35 -22.45
N MET A 253 -19.04 -7.87 -21.33
CA MET A 253 -19.21 -9.27 -20.98
C MET A 253 -20.48 -9.42 -20.13
N ALA A 254 -21.43 -10.24 -20.58
CA ALA A 254 -22.58 -10.70 -19.83
C ALA A 254 -22.29 -12.10 -19.29
N MET A 255 -22.29 -12.26 -17.97
CA MET A 255 -21.99 -13.50 -17.25
C MET A 255 -23.26 -14.08 -16.66
N ASP A 256 -23.41 -15.40 -16.76
CA ASP A 256 -24.50 -16.13 -16.13
C ASP A 256 -24.09 -16.51 -14.68
N SER A 257 -24.76 -15.92 -13.71
CA SER A 257 -24.63 -16.27 -12.29
C SER A 257 -25.54 -17.42 -11.83
N GLY A 258 -26.13 -18.17 -12.78
CA GLY A 258 -27.08 -19.25 -12.51
C GLY A 258 -28.55 -18.82 -12.45
N LEU A 259 -28.81 -17.52 -12.66
CA LEU A 259 -30.15 -16.92 -12.65
C LEU A 259 -30.50 -16.27 -14.00
N ALA A 260 -29.64 -16.36 -14.98
CA ALA A 260 -29.81 -15.72 -16.27
C ALA A 260 -30.91 -16.39 -17.10
N HIS A 261 -31.71 -15.58 -17.79
CA HIS A 261 -32.79 -16.03 -18.64
C HIS A 261 -32.64 -15.47 -20.06
N GLY A 262 -33.12 -16.25 -21.02
CA GLY A 262 -33.15 -15.83 -22.43
C GLY A 262 -31.78 -16.00 -23.13
N ARG A 263 -31.80 -15.84 -24.46
CA ARG A 263 -30.59 -15.89 -25.28
C ARG A 263 -30.15 -14.47 -25.64
N LEU A 264 -28.85 -14.23 -25.48
CA LEU A 264 -28.20 -12.99 -25.93
C LEU A 264 -27.41 -13.29 -27.20
N GLU A 265 -27.39 -12.35 -28.14
CA GLU A 265 -26.56 -12.41 -29.34
C GLU A 265 -25.16 -11.87 -28.99
N GLY A 266 -24.12 -12.64 -29.32
CA GLY A 266 -22.76 -12.24 -29.05
C GLY A 266 -21.75 -13.39 -29.20
N ILE A 267 -20.52 -13.14 -28.77
CA ILE A 267 -19.42 -14.10 -28.81
C ILE A 267 -19.47 -14.94 -27.52
N GLN A 268 -19.83 -16.19 -27.63
CA GLN A 268 -19.84 -17.11 -26.49
C GLN A 268 -18.41 -17.35 -25.99
N THR A 269 -18.23 -17.30 -24.68
CA THR A 269 -16.96 -17.51 -24.02
C THR A 269 -17.17 -18.02 -22.59
N LYS A 270 -16.06 -18.27 -21.88
CA LYS A 270 -16.07 -18.44 -20.44
C LYS A 270 -15.36 -17.26 -19.79
N GLU A 271 -15.90 -16.78 -18.69
CA GLU A 271 -15.27 -15.75 -17.90
C GLU A 271 -13.92 -16.29 -17.34
N PRO A 272 -12.81 -15.56 -17.52
CA PRO A 272 -11.47 -16.13 -17.31
C PRO A 272 -11.08 -16.34 -15.84
N ALA A 273 -11.70 -15.65 -14.86
CA ALA A 273 -11.35 -15.78 -13.45
C ALA A 273 -12.03 -16.99 -12.77
N PHE A 274 -13.34 -17.20 -13.03
CA PHE A 274 -14.15 -18.20 -12.33
C PHE A 274 -14.70 -19.30 -13.26
N GLY A 275 -14.48 -19.15 -14.58
CA GLY A 275 -14.92 -20.12 -15.57
C GLY A 275 -16.44 -20.14 -15.83
N LEU A 276 -17.16 -19.09 -15.43
CA LEU A 276 -18.59 -18.94 -15.64
C LEU A 276 -18.91 -18.82 -17.12
N ASP A 277 -20.09 -19.31 -17.52
CA ASP A 277 -20.56 -19.14 -18.89
C ASP A 277 -20.86 -17.65 -19.14
N ALA A 278 -20.29 -17.10 -20.21
CA ALA A 278 -20.37 -15.68 -20.50
C ALA A 278 -20.50 -15.43 -22.02
N ILE A 279 -20.99 -14.25 -22.36
CA ILE A 279 -21.20 -13.82 -23.74
C ILE A 279 -20.69 -12.38 -23.88
N TRP A 280 -19.83 -12.12 -24.87
CA TRP A 280 -19.48 -10.75 -25.23
C TRP A 280 -20.59 -10.16 -26.08
N ILE A 281 -21.24 -9.11 -25.57
CA ILE A 281 -22.39 -8.43 -26.17
C ILE A 281 -22.05 -7.02 -26.62
N ASN A 282 -22.80 -6.49 -27.58
CA ASN A 282 -22.70 -5.07 -27.93
C ASN A 282 -23.20 -4.19 -26.78
N ARG A 283 -22.59 -3.02 -26.58
CA ARG A 283 -22.97 -2.05 -25.54
C ARG A 283 -24.44 -1.69 -25.53
N GLY A 284 -25.10 -1.65 -26.70
CA GLY A 284 -26.55 -1.38 -26.83
C GLY A 284 -27.47 -2.47 -26.26
N LEU A 285 -26.93 -3.67 -25.97
CA LEU A 285 -27.70 -4.78 -25.37
C LEU A 285 -27.61 -4.84 -23.84
N ARG A 286 -26.94 -3.87 -23.20
CA ARG A 286 -26.72 -3.84 -21.76
C ARG A 286 -28.03 -3.96 -20.97
N GLU A 287 -28.98 -3.06 -21.21
CA GLU A 287 -30.25 -3.03 -20.49
C GLU A 287 -31.06 -4.34 -20.67
N LYS A 288 -31.01 -4.92 -21.89
CA LYS A 288 -31.66 -6.19 -22.18
C LYS A 288 -31.01 -7.35 -21.41
N ALA A 289 -29.68 -7.35 -21.30
CA ALA A 289 -28.94 -8.35 -20.54
C ALA A 289 -29.21 -8.25 -19.04
N GLU A 290 -29.13 -7.04 -18.48
CA GLU A 290 -29.40 -6.78 -17.06
C GLU A 290 -30.85 -7.12 -16.67
N SER A 291 -31.84 -6.81 -17.54
CA SER A 291 -33.26 -7.19 -17.30
C SER A 291 -33.51 -8.71 -17.40
N ALA A 292 -32.62 -9.44 -18.04
CA ALA A 292 -32.63 -10.90 -18.11
C ALA A 292 -31.76 -11.57 -17.05
N ASN A 293 -31.37 -10.86 -15.99
CA ASN A 293 -30.53 -11.29 -14.85
C ASN A 293 -29.10 -11.72 -15.23
N TRP A 294 -28.55 -11.21 -16.35
CA TRP A 294 -27.13 -11.34 -16.63
C TRP A 294 -26.33 -10.27 -15.90
N THR A 295 -25.18 -10.65 -15.35
CA THR A 295 -24.24 -9.67 -14.77
C THR A 295 -23.37 -9.09 -15.88
N VAL A 296 -23.46 -7.77 -16.12
CA VAL A 296 -22.77 -7.11 -17.24
C VAL A 296 -21.60 -6.27 -16.75
N VAL A 297 -20.40 -6.56 -17.28
CA VAL A 297 -19.16 -5.88 -16.91
C VAL A 297 -18.38 -5.43 -18.15
N ASP A 298 -17.52 -4.42 -17.99
CA ASP A 298 -16.62 -3.96 -19.07
C ASP A 298 -15.35 -4.83 -19.18
N ALA A 299 -14.64 -4.70 -20.29
CA ALA A 299 -13.45 -5.46 -20.60
C ALA A 299 -12.30 -5.23 -19.60
N SER A 300 -12.12 -3.99 -19.11
CA SER A 300 -11.11 -3.68 -18.11
C SER A 300 -11.43 -4.31 -16.76
N SER A 301 -12.71 -4.38 -16.37
CA SER A 301 -13.14 -5.12 -15.16
C SER A 301 -12.85 -6.61 -15.26
N VAL A 302 -13.16 -7.23 -16.40
CA VAL A 302 -12.87 -8.67 -16.63
C VAL A 302 -11.37 -8.93 -16.46
N LEU A 303 -10.53 -8.14 -17.13
CA LEU A 303 -9.07 -8.28 -17.05
C LEU A 303 -8.55 -8.03 -15.62
N ALA A 304 -9.04 -7.00 -14.97
CA ALA A 304 -8.67 -6.67 -13.60
C ALA A 304 -9.05 -7.77 -12.61
N THR A 305 -10.27 -8.34 -12.74
CA THR A 305 -10.73 -9.46 -11.91
C THR A 305 -9.85 -10.69 -12.12
N HIS A 306 -9.53 -11.02 -13.37
CA HIS A 306 -8.66 -12.15 -13.65
C HIS A 306 -7.25 -11.96 -13.09
N ILE A 307 -6.65 -10.79 -13.24
CA ILE A 307 -5.35 -10.46 -12.62
C ILE A 307 -5.44 -10.63 -11.09
N SER A 308 -6.51 -10.14 -10.47
CA SER A 308 -6.72 -10.25 -9.02
C SER A 308 -6.76 -11.72 -8.58
N GLU A 309 -7.50 -12.59 -9.28
CA GLU A 309 -7.57 -14.01 -8.95
C GLU A 309 -6.25 -14.75 -9.20
N VAL A 310 -5.55 -14.43 -10.29
CA VAL A 310 -4.21 -14.98 -10.55
C VAL A 310 -3.24 -14.62 -9.43
N VAL A 311 -3.24 -13.35 -8.98
CA VAL A 311 -2.37 -12.91 -7.88
C VAL A 311 -2.76 -13.58 -6.57
N ARG A 312 -4.05 -13.78 -6.28
CA ARG A 312 -4.49 -14.52 -5.08
C ARG A 312 -4.07 -15.99 -5.13
N ALA A 313 -4.20 -16.62 -6.28
CA ALA A 313 -3.86 -18.04 -6.46
C ALA A 313 -2.35 -18.30 -6.32
N HIS A 314 -1.52 -17.33 -6.69
CA HIS A 314 -0.06 -17.42 -6.67
C HIS A 314 0.59 -16.43 -5.69
N ALA A 315 -0.13 -16.06 -4.64
CA ALA A 315 0.33 -15.09 -3.64
C ALA A 315 1.62 -15.54 -2.94
N ASP A 316 1.79 -16.85 -2.73
CA ASP A 316 2.99 -17.47 -2.17
C ASP A 316 4.22 -17.29 -3.07
N GLU A 317 4.07 -17.42 -4.39
CA GLU A 317 5.17 -17.23 -5.34
C GLU A 317 5.60 -15.76 -5.47
N LEU A 318 4.66 -14.84 -5.23
CA LEU A 318 4.89 -13.40 -5.30
C LEU A 318 5.57 -12.85 -4.03
N LEU A 319 5.52 -13.58 -2.91
CA LEU A 319 6.17 -13.18 -1.66
C LEU A 319 7.69 -13.44 -1.74
N THR A 320 8.45 -12.42 -2.14
CA THR A 320 9.91 -12.47 -2.21
C THR A 320 10.57 -12.23 -0.85
N ARG A 321 11.89 -12.49 -0.76
CA ARG A 321 12.68 -12.14 0.44
C ARG A 321 12.70 -10.64 0.72
N GLU A 322 12.71 -9.84 -0.33
CA GLU A 322 12.68 -8.39 -0.22
C GLU A 322 11.34 -7.91 0.38
N GLU A 323 10.22 -8.50 -0.07
CA GLU A 323 8.91 -8.18 0.52
C GLU A 323 8.83 -8.59 1.99
N VAL A 324 9.39 -9.73 2.39
CA VAL A 324 9.47 -10.11 3.81
C VAL A 324 10.33 -9.12 4.60
N ALA A 325 11.45 -8.65 4.04
CA ALA A 325 12.26 -7.62 4.68
C ALA A 325 11.49 -6.29 4.83
N ASN A 326 10.71 -5.90 3.81
CA ASN A 326 9.86 -4.71 3.86
C ASN A 326 8.76 -4.84 4.93
N LEU A 327 8.11 -6.00 5.03
CA LEU A 327 7.11 -6.29 6.07
C LEU A 327 7.72 -6.20 7.47
N LEU A 328 8.91 -6.78 7.67
CA LEU A 328 9.65 -6.69 8.94
C LEU A 328 10.06 -5.25 9.26
N ALA A 329 10.49 -4.47 8.26
CA ALA A 329 10.83 -3.06 8.44
C ALA A 329 9.61 -2.22 8.87
N GLN A 330 8.44 -2.47 8.29
CA GLN A 330 7.19 -1.84 8.71
C GLN A 330 6.77 -2.26 10.12
N LEU A 331 6.87 -3.54 10.46
CA LEU A 331 6.59 -4.02 11.81
C LEU A 331 7.55 -3.42 12.84
N LYS A 332 8.84 -3.27 12.48
CA LYS A 332 9.84 -2.64 13.35
C LYS A 332 9.50 -1.19 13.70
N GLN A 333 8.83 -0.45 12.81
CA GLN A 333 8.36 0.91 13.14
C GLN A 333 7.26 0.91 14.20
N LYS A 334 6.40 -0.12 14.22
CA LYS A 334 5.30 -0.26 15.17
C LYS A 334 5.73 -0.94 16.47
N SER A 335 6.46 -2.04 16.37
CA SER A 335 6.88 -2.91 17.47
C SER A 335 8.40 -3.19 17.40
N PRO A 336 9.28 -2.18 17.67
CA PRO A 336 10.72 -2.31 17.46
C PRO A 336 11.36 -3.39 18.33
N LYS A 337 10.95 -3.50 19.59
CA LYS A 337 11.48 -4.49 20.53
C LYS A 337 11.22 -5.92 20.07
N LEU A 338 10.01 -6.21 19.60
CA LEU A 338 9.62 -7.54 19.12
C LEU A 338 10.55 -7.99 17.97
N VAL A 339 10.76 -7.12 16.98
CA VAL A 339 11.58 -7.47 15.83
C VAL A 339 13.06 -7.59 16.20
N GLU A 340 13.60 -6.71 17.05
CA GLU A 340 15.00 -6.74 17.47
C GLU A 340 15.33 -7.95 18.33
N GLU A 341 14.41 -8.40 19.17
CA GLU A 341 14.58 -9.56 20.03
C GLU A 341 14.48 -10.89 19.26
N LEU A 342 13.55 -10.97 18.29
CA LEU A 342 13.24 -12.22 17.63
C LEU A 342 13.98 -12.44 16.30
N VAL A 343 14.26 -11.38 15.53
CA VAL A 343 14.83 -11.50 14.19
C VAL A 343 16.21 -10.85 14.14
N PRO A 344 17.25 -11.56 13.69
CA PRO A 344 17.28 -12.93 13.16
C PRO A 344 17.58 -14.01 14.22
N GLY A 345 17.65 -13.65 15.51
CA GLY A 345 18.15 -14.52 16.59
C GLY A 345 17.36 -15.81 16.75
N VAL A 346 16.05 -15.71 16.88
CA VAL A 346 15.13 -16.84 17.06
C VAL A 346 14.49 -17.24 15.73
N VAL A 347 13.94 -16.26 15.00
CA VAL A 347 13.26 -16.46 13.73
C VAL A 347 14.13 -15.98 12.57
N LYS A 348 14.60 -16.90 11.74
CA LYS A 348 15.34 -16.52 10.52
C LYS A 348 14.37 -15.99 9.46
N PRO A 349 14.72 -14.91 8.74
CA PRO A 349 13.87 -14.39 7.65
C PRO A 349 13.53 -15.44 6.57
N SER A 350 14.42 -16.41 6.33
CA SER A 350 14.17 -17.53 5.40
C SER A 350 13.07 -18.47 5.87
N ASP A 351 12.99 -18.74 7.17
CA ASP A 351 12.00 -19.64 7.76
C ASP A 351 10.66 -18.90 7.85
N LEU A 352 10.69 -17.62 8.24
CA LEU A 352 9.52 -16.76 8.19
C LEU A 352 8.93 -16.71 6.78
N GLN A 353 9.76 -16.50 5.73
CA GLN A 353 9.28 -16.49 4.35
C GLN A 353 8.51 -17.77 4.00
N LYS A 354 9.08 -18.95 4.30
CA LYS A 354 8.44 -20.24 4.00
C LYS A 354 7.10 -20.39 4.70
N ILE A 355 7.02 -19.96 5.96
CA ILE A 355 5.77 -20.05 6.74
C ILE A 355 4.73 -19.08 6.18
N LEU A 356 5.11 -17.84 5.87
CA LEU A 356 4.20 -16.87 5.26
C LEU A 356 3.73 -17.34 3.86
N GLN A 357 4.60 -17.96 3.08
CA GLN A 357 4.24 -18.57 1.79
C GLN A 357 3.24 -19.71 1.97
N ALA A 358 3.44 -20.59 2.97
CA ALA A 358 2.48 -21.66 3.26
C ALA A 358 1.10 -21.13 3.67
N LEU A 359 1.06 -20.05 4.46
CA LEU A 359 -0.21 -19.37 4.82
C LEU A 359 -0.91 -18.77 3.60
N LEU A 360 -0.17 -18.06 2.75
CA LEU A 360 -0.71 -17.44 1.53
C LEU A 360 -1.22 -18.47 0.53
N ARG A 361 -0.57 -19.63 0.40
CA ARG A 361 -1.03 -20.75 -0.44
C ARG A 361 -2.41 -21.24 -0.01
N GLU A 362 -2.70 -21.15 1.27
CA GLU A 362 -4.02 -21.48 1.82
C GLU A 362 -4.95 -20.25 1.93
N ARG A 363 -4.59 -19.13 1.30
CA ARG A 363 -5.33 -17.85 1.33
C ARG A 363 -5.53 -17.29 2.74
N VAL A 364 -4.66 -17.66 3.68
CA VAL A 364 -4.65 -17.09 5.04
C VAL A 364 -3.92 -15.76 5.02
N ALA A 365 -4.56 -14.72 5.57
CA ALA A 365 -3.99 -13.38 5.64
C ALA A 365 -2.77 -13.35 6.57
N ILE A 366 -1.66 -12.79 6.07
CA ILE A 366 -0.40 -12.61 6.82
C ILE A 366 -0.27 -11.23 7.46
N ARG A 367 -1.37 -10.46 7.49
CA ARG A 367 -1.39 -9.08 7.96
C ARG A 367 -1.01 -8.94 9.43
N ASP A 368 -1.37 -9.91 10.25
CA ASP A 368 -1.02 -9.96 11.69
C ASP A 368 0.33 -10.63 11.89
N LEU A 369 1.38 -9.96 11.39
CA LEU A 369 2.75 -10.44 11.47
C LEU A 369 3.27 -10.48 12.91
N GLU A 370 2.70 -9.69 13.81
CA GLU A 370 3.01 -9.67 15.24
C GLU A 370 2.66 -11.02 15.89
N THR A 371 1.41 -11.47 15.75
CA THR A 371 0.97 -12.80 16.22
C THR A 371 1.75 -13.94 15.56
N VAL A 372 2.10 -13.80 14.27
CA VAL A 372 2.94 -14.80 13.57
C VAL A 372 4.31 -14.91 14.22
N LEU A 373 5.00 -13.79 14.46
CA LEU A 373 6.35 -13.80 15.07
C LEU A 373 6.34 -14.29 16.51
N GLU A 374 5.36 -13.87 17.33
CA GLU A 374 5.22 -14.32 18.71
C GLU A 374 5.01 -15.84 18.78
N THR A 375 4.10 -16.36 17.95
CA THR A 375 3.85 -17.80 17.87
C THR A 375 5.11 -18.56 17.42
N LEU A 376 5.82 -18.06 16.43
CA LEU A 376 7.06 -18.68 15.97
C LEU A 376 8.15 -18.65 17.03
N ALA A 377 8.27 -17.57 17.78
CA ALA A 377 9.23 -17.46 18.88
C ALA A 377 8.97 -18.48 19.99
N GLU A 378 7.70 -18.77 20.28
CA GLU A 378 7.30 -19.78 21.25
C GLU A 378 7.64 -21.21 20.78
N TRP A 379 7.38 -21.53 19.49
CA TRP A 379 7.42 -22.92 19.02
C TRP A 379 8.70 -23.33 18.29
N ILE A 380 9.49 -22.43 17.71
CA ILE A 380 10.77 -22.75 17.05
C ILE A 380 11.76 -23.48 17.98
N PRO A 381 11.86 -23.17 19.30
CA PRO A 381 12.70 -23.95 20.21
C PRO A 381 12.27 -25.42 20.37
N HIS A 382 10.99 -25.75 20.11
CA HIS A 382 10.42 -27.07 20.31
C HIS A 382 10.40 -27.91 19.03
N THR A 383 10.27 -27.29 17.86
CA THR A 383 10.26 -27.98 16.56
C THR A 383 10.87 -27.13 15.46
N LYS A 384 11.52 -27.81 14.49
CA LYS A 384 12.05 -27.21 13.28
C LYS A 384 11.23 -27.59 12.03
N ASP A 385 10.21 -28.40 12.21
CA ASP A 385 9.31 -28.81 11.12
C ASP A 385 8.41 -27.64 10.74
N HIS A 386 8.57 -27.15 9.49
CA HIS A 386 7.82 -26.00 8.99
C HIS A 386 6.31 -26.27 8.91
N ASP A 387 5.90 -27.50 8.56
CA ASP A 387 4.48 -27.85 8.47
C ASP A 387 3.81 -27.79 9.84
N VAL A 388 4.51 -28.26 10.87
CA VAL A 388 4.04 -28.16 12.25
C VAL A 388 4.00 -26.71 12.75
N LEU A 389 5.01 -25.90 12.41
CA LEU A 389 5.04 -24.47 12.74
C LEU A 389 3.90 -23.71 12.08
N VAL A 390 3.56 -24.02 10.83
CA VAL A 390 2.40 -23.44 10.13
C VAL A 390 1.11 -23.72 10.88
N GLU A 391 0.90 -24.94 11.37
CA GLU A 391 -0.30 -25.28 12.15
C GLU A 391 -0.40 -24.50 13.47
N TYR A 392 0.72 -24.28 14.16
CA TYR A 392 0.74 -23.42 15.36
C TYR A 392 0.43 -21.97 15.02
N VAL A 393 1.02 -21.43 13.97
CA VAL A 393 0.74 -20.05 13.50
C VAL A 393 -0.72 -19.92 13.10
N ARG A 394 -1.29 -20.90 12.38
CA ARG A 394 -2.70 -20.92 12.04
C ARG A 394 -3.59 -20.91 13.28
N ASN A 395 -3.24 -21.69 14.31
CA ASN A 395 -3.97 -21.66 15.57
C ASN A 395 -3.87 -20.28 16.27
N GLY A 396 -2.73 -19.60 16.19
CA GLY A 396 -2.60 -18.20 16.64
C GLY A 396 -3.54 -17.27 15.87
N LEU A 397 -3.63 -17.44 14.55
CA LEU A 397 -4.48 -16.66 13.64
C LEU A 397 -5.94 -17.14 13.56
N ARG A 398 -6.36 -18.12 14.36
CA ARG A 398 -7.67 -18.79 14.29
C ARG A 398 -8.86 -17.84 14.19
N ARG A 399 -8.80 -16.67 14.84
CA ARG A 399 -9.88 -15.70 14.80
C ARG A 399 -10.07 -15.13 13.38
N SER A 400 -8.99 -14.69 12.74
CA SER A 400 -9.04 -14.15 11.38
C SER A 400 -9.41 -15.24 10.37
N ILE A 401 -8.88 -16.45 10.53
CA ILE A 401 -9.20 -17.61 9.67
C ILE A 401 -10.68 -17.97 9.81
N CYS A 402 -11.19 -18.16 11.03
CA CYS A 402 -12.59 -18.51 11.25
C CYS A 402 -13.54 -17.45 10.68
N MET A 403 -13.25 -16.16 10.93
CA MET A 403 -14.09 -15.06 10.44
C MET A 403 -14.16 -14.98 8.91
N GLN A 404 -13.14 -15.42 8.20
CA GLN A 404 -13.11 -15.42 6.72
C GLN A 404 -14.21 -16.32 6.13
N PHE A 405 -14.60 -17.39 6.84
CA PHE A 405 -15.57 -18.39 6.38
C PHE A 405 -16.90 -18.35 7.15
N THR A 406 -17.03 -17.44 8.11
CA THR A 406 -18.19 -17.32 8.97
C THR A 406 -19.18 -16.31 8.37
N GLU A 407 -20.45 -16.66 8.38
CA GLU A 407 -21.57 -15.80 8.01
C GLU A 407 -22.33 -15.38 9.27
N VAL A 408 -23.03 -14.28 9.17
CA VAL A 408 -23.89 -13.80 10.25
C VAL A 408 -25.31 -14.33 9.99
N ASP A 409 -25.89 -15.06 10.94
CA ASP A 409 -27.27 -15.54 10.87
C ASP A 409 -28.27 -14.37 11.06
N ASP A 410 -29.55 -14.63 10.84
CA ASP A 410 -30.64 -13.66 11.02
C ASP A 410 -30.74 -13.10 12.45
N ARG A 411 -30.07 -13.73 13.41
CA ARG A 411 -30.01 -13.32 14.83
C ARG A 411 -28.72 -12.59 15.18
N GLY A 412 -27.88 -12.29 14.19
CA GLY A 412 -26.62 -11.61 14.40
C GLY A 412 -25.48 -12.51 14.95
N ARG A 413 -25.63 -13.85 14.93
CA ARG A 413 -24.61 -14.77 15.43
C ARG A 413 -23.74 -15.32 14.30
N PRO A 414 -22.44 -15.45 14.52
CA PRO A 414 -21.53 -16.03 13.55
C PRO A 414 -21.82 -17.52 13.35
N ARG A 415 -22.00 -17.94 12.10
CA ARG A 415 -22.28 -19.32 11.71
C ARG A 415 -21.28 -19.79 10.67
N LEU A 416 -20.70 -20.98 10.89
CA LEU A 416 -19.80 -21.64 9.95
C LEU A 416 -20.49 -22.88 9.37
N ARG A 417 -20.75 -22.86 8.07
CA ARG A 417 -21.25 -24.03 7.34
C ARG A 417 -20.10 -24.84 6.80
N CYS A 418 -20.08 -26.12 7.08
CA CYS A 418 -18.95 -26.96 6.75
C CYS A 418 -19.35 -28.42 6.55
N VAL A 419 -18.44 -29.16 5.97
CA VAL A 419 -18.48 -30.61 5.89
C VAL A 419 -17.48 -31.17 6.89
N THR A 420 -17.83 -32.18 7.67
CA THR A 420 -16.96 -32.79 8.66
C THR A 420 -16.41 -34.13 8.17
N MET A 421 -15.16 -34.42 8.53
CA MET A 421 -14.54 -35.73 8.23
C MET A 421 -14.95 -36.80 9.25
N ASP A 422 -15.22 -38.00 8.77
CA ASP A 422 -15.41 -39.15 9.65
C ASP A 422 -14.08 -39.52 10.33
N PRO A 423 -14.03 -39.74 11.66
CA PRO A 423 -12.82 -40.15 12.36
C PRO A 423 -12.09 -41.34 11.74
N ALA A 424 -12.83 -42.32 11.19
CA ALA A 424 -12.23 -43.45 10.51
C ALA A 424 -11.45 -43.06 9.24
N VAL A 425 -11.89 -41.99 8.52
CA VAL A 425 -11.19 -41.45 7.37
C VAL A 425 -9.95 -40.65 7.82
N GLU A 426 -10.05 -39.91 8.92
CA GLU A 426 -8.91 -39.19 9.50
C GLU A 426 -7.83 -40.18 10.00
N ASP A 427 -8.19 -41.25 10.68
CA ASP A 427 -7.28 -42.31 11.12
C ASP A 427 -6.61 -42.99 9.92
N MET A 428 -7.37 -43.25 8.86
CA MET A 428 -6.83 -43.80 7.62
C MET A 428 -5.77 -42.88 7.02
N ILE A 429 -6.03 -41.55 6.91
CA ILE A 429 -5.07 -40.57 6.41
C ILE A 429 -3.85 -40.49 7.33
N SER A 430 -4.05 -40.50 8.64
CA SER A 430 -2.99 -40.46 9.65
C SER A 430 -2.00 -41.61 9.49
N GLY A 431 -2.48 -42.82 9.08
CA GLY A 431 -1.63 -43.98 8.83
C GLY A 431 -0.62 -43.81 7.66
N TYR A 432 -0.80 -42.79 6.82
CA TYR A 432 0.11 -42.46 5.70
C TYR A 432 1.04 -41.31 6.03
N ILE A 433 0.99 -40.77 7.24
CA ILE A 433 1.85 -39.65 7.69
C ILE A 433 3.04 -40.24 8.44
N ASP A 434 4.24 -40.04 7.92
CA ASP A 434 5.48 -40.36 8.62
C ASP A 434 6.09 -39.07 9.19
N ARG A 435 6.23 -39.01 10.53
CA ARG A 435 6.83 -37.90 11.26
C ARG A 435 8.20 -38.33 11.76
N SER A 436 9.23 -37.93 11.03
CA SER A 436 10.61 -38.19 11.39
C SER A 436 11.35 -36.91 11.84
N ALA A 437 12.55 -37.07 12.38
CA ALA A 437 13.42 -35.94 12.71
C ALA A 437 13.81 -35.08 11.47
N ALA A 438 13.66 -35.64 10.26
CA ALA A 438 13.93 -34.94 9.01
C ALA A 438 12.73 -34.11 8.50
N GLY A 439 11.56 -34.24 9.13
CA GLY A 439 10.33 -33.56 8.77
C GLY A 439 9.16 -34.51 8.59
N THR A 440 7.99 -33.95 8.28
CA THR A 440 6.78 -34.69 7.98
C THR A 440 6.74 -35.10 6.52
N THR A 441 6.58 -36.40 6.23
CA THR A 441 6.35 -36.93 4.88
C THR A 441 4.97 -37.54 4.77
N PHE A 442 4.30 -37.30 3.65
CA PHE A 442 2.96 -37.80 3.40
C PHE A 442 2.91 -38.51 2.05
N THR A 443 2.61 -39.82 2.05
CA THR A 443 2.56 -40.62 0.84
C THR A 443 1.30 -41.47 0.83
N ILE A 444 0.26 -40.99 0.14
CA ILE A 444 -1.03 -41.67 0.03
C ILE A 444 -1.18 -42.28 -1.39
N PRO A 445 -1.77 -43.48 -1.53
CA PRO A 445 -2.09 -44.04 -2.86
C PRO A 445 -3.03 -43.12 -3.64
N PRO A 446 -2.73 -42.81 -4.93
CA PRO A 446 -3.54 -41.86 -5.73
C PRO A 446 -5.01 -42.26 -5.83
N GLN A 447 -5.31 -43.56 -5.91
CA GLN A 447 -6.70 -44.05 -5.96
C GLN A 447 -7.47 -43.73 -4.67
N LEU A 448 -6.81 -43.79 -3.50
CA LEU A 448 -7.42 -43.46 -2.23
C LEU A 448 -7.62 -41.95 -2.09
N ALA A 449 -6.63 -41.14 -2.50
CA ALA A 449 -6.74 -39.69 -2.56
C ALA A 449 -7.95 -39.25 -3.41
N THR A 450 -8.07 -39.78 -4.62
CA THR A 450 -9.21 -39.49 -5.52
C THR A 450 -10.56 -39.92 -4.93
N ARG A 451 -10.62 -41.05 -4.20
CA ARG A 451 -11.86 -41.50 -3.53
C ARG A 451 -12.25 -40.55 -2.39
N ILE A 452 -11.29 -40.14 -1.59
CA ILE A 452 -11.54 -39.16 -0.50
C ILE A 452 -12.03 -37.84 -1.09
N ALA A 453 -11.35 -37.32 -2.11
CA ALA A 453 -11.72 -36.07 -2.76
C ALA A 453 -13.12 -36.14 -3.38
N ARG A 454 -13.48 -37.25 -4.02
CA ARG A 454 -14.82 -37.45 -4.56
C ARG A 454 -15.88 -37.48 -3.46
N ALA A 455 -15.65 -38.20 -2.36
CA ALA A 455 -16.57 -38.26 -1.23
C ALA A 455 -16.80 -36.86 -0.61
N VAL A 456 -15.73 -36.06 -0.49
CA VAL A 456 -15.84 -34.66 -0.05
C VAL A 456 -16.66 -33.84 -1.03
N ALA A 457 -16.37 -33.92 -2.34
CA ALA A 457 -17.07 -33.16 -3.38
C ALA A 457 -18.59 -33.51 -3.40
N GLU A 458 -18.94 -34.79 -3.30
CA GLU A 458 -20.33 -35.24 -3.23
C GLU A 458 -21.04 -34.70 -1.97
N THR A 459 -20.39 -34.79 -0.81
CA THR A 459 -20.96 -34.31 0.46
C THR A 459 -21.08 -32.79 0.49
N ALA A 460 -20.14 -32.07 -0.12
CA ALA A 460 -20.10 -30.60 -0.17
C ALA A 460 -20.96 -30.00 -1.30
N ARG A 461 -21.55 -30.82 -2.16
CA ARG A 461 -22.35 -30.36 -3.31
C ARG A 461 -23.43 -29.33 -2.93
N PRO A 462 -24.18 -29.49 -1.81
CA PRO A 462 -25.17 -28.48 -1.43
C PRO A 462 -24.59 -27.09 -1.15
N LEU A 463 -23.31 -26.99 -0.74
CA LEU A 463 -22.62 -25.71 -0.58
C LEU A 463 -22.24 -25.11 -1.94
N ALA A 464 -21.70 -25.95 -2.82
CA ALA A 464 -21.30 -25.54 -4.16
C ALA A 464 -22.50 -25.06 -5.01
N ASP A 465 -23.64 -25.75 -4.92
CA ASP A 465 -24.87 -25.42 -5.67
C ASP A 465 -25.45 -24.04 -5.29
N ILE A 466 -25.18 -23.55 -4.07
CA ILE A 466 -25.56 -22.20 -3.62
C ILE A 466 -24.44 -21.17 -3.78
N GLY A 467 -23.37 -21.52 -4.52
CA GLY A 467 -22.24 -20.62 -4.81
C GLY A 467 -21.37 -20.28 -3.60
N ARG A 468 -21.36 -21.12 -2.57
CA ARG A 468 -20.57 -20.90 -1.34
C ARG A 468 -19.24 -21.64 -1.37
N PRO A 469 -18.20 -21.12 -0.69
CA PRO A 469 -16.94 -21.81 -0.57
C PRO A 469 -17.13 -23.13 0.18
N VAL A 470 -16.49 -24.19 -0.33
CA VAL A 470 -16.48 -25.50 0.33
C VAL A 470 -15.50 -25.44 1.50
N VAL A 471 -16.04 -25.55 2.72
CA VAL A 471 -15.27 -25.61 3.97
C VAL A 471 -15.31 -27.01 4.54
N VAL A 472 -14.14 -27.61 4.78
CA VAL A 472 -13.99 -28.93 5.37
C VAL A 472 -13.37 -28.79 6.75
N LEU A 473 -13.97 -29.39 7.79
CA LEU A 473 -13.38 -29.48 9.13
C LEU A 473 -12.68 -30.83 9.31
N ALA A 474 -11.45 -30.77 9.76
CA ALA A 474 -10.63 -31.93 10.05
C ALA A 474 -9.87 -31.77 11.38
N SER A 475 -9.38 -32.88 11.91
CA SER A 475 -8.48 -32.88 13.05
C SER A 475 -7.19 -32.10 12.72
N PRO A 476 -6.65 -31.29 13.64
CA PRO A 476 -5.39 -30.57 13.44
C PRO A 476 -4.23 -31.49 13.04
N SER A 477 -4.28 -32.76 13.43
CA SER A 477 -3.24 -33.74 13.13
C SER A 477 -3.16 -34.15 11.65
N VAL A 478 -4.27 -34.03 10.90
CA VAL A 478 -4.38 -34.45 9.49
C VAL A 478 -4.85 -33.33 8.56
N ARG A 479 -5.14 -32.15 9.09
CA ARG A 479 -5.69 -31.01 8.34
C ARG A 479 -4.87 -30.67 7.08
N ALA A 480 -3.55 -30.54 7.23
CA ALA A 480 -2.66 -30.20 6.13
C ALA A 480 -2.69 -31.25 5.01
N GLN A 481 -2.72 -32.53 5.40
CA GLN A 481 -2.78 -33.65 4.45
C GLN A 481 -4.13 -33.74 3.76
N VAL A 482 -5.22 -33.50 4.49
CA VAL A 482 -6.56 -33.38 3.90
C VAL A 482 -6.58 -32.27 2.85
N ARG A 483 -5.99 -31.10 3.17
CA ARG A 483 -5.83 -30.01 2.19
C ARG A 483 -5.06 -30.47 0.95
N GLN A 484 -3.92 -31.13 1.13
CA GLN A 484 -3.09 -31.63 0.04
C GLN A 484 -3.84 -32.64 -0.86
N ILE A 485 -4.72 -33.45 -0.30
CA ILE A 485 -5.57 -34.38 -1.06
C ILE A 485 -6.63 -33.63 -1.87
N LEU A 486 -7.25 -32.60 -1.30
CA LEU A 486 -8.42 -31.96 -1.87
C LEU A 486 -8.09 -30.88 -2.91
N GLU A 487 -6.98 -30.16 -2.72
CA GLU A 487 -6.58 -29.03 -3.57
C GLU A 487 -6.55 -29.31 -5.09
N PRO A 488 -6.04 -30.47 -5.57
CA PRO A 488 -6.03 -30.78 -6.99
C PRO A 488 -7.42 -31.12 -7.57
N HIS A 489 -8.41 -31.41 -6.72
CA HIS A 489 -9.72 -31.94 -7.12
C HIS A 489 -10.86 -30.94 -6.91
N ILE A 490 -10.74 -30.06 -5.92
CA ILE A 490 -11.79 -29.10 -5.53
C ILE A 490 -11.20 -27.70 -5.52
N ALA A 491 -11.49 -26.91 -6.53
CA ALA A 491 -10.99 -25.55 -6.63
C ALA A 491 -11.50 -24.70 -5.44
N GLY A 492 -10.60 -23.97 -4.79
CA GLY A 492 -10.95 -23.04 -3.72
C GLY A 492 -11.42 -23.70 -2.41
N VAL A 493 -11.21 -25.02 -2.23
CA VAL A 493 -11.55 -25.70 -0.96
C VAL A 493 -10.76 -25.12 0.20
N ALA A 494 -11.44 -24.83 1.30
CA ALA A 494 -10.82 -24.45 2.57
C ALA A 494 -10.86 -25.61 3.56
N VAL A 495 -9.72 -25.93 4.18
CA VAL A 495 -9.66 -26.96 5.22
C VAL A 495 -9.27 -26.31 6.53
N LEU A 496 -10.16 -26.34 7.50
CA LEU A 496 -9.98 -25.80 8.84
C LEU A 496 -9.78 -26.92 9.86
N GLY A 497 -8.94 -26.65 10.84
CA GLY A 497 -8.85 -27.49 12.02
C GLY A 497 -9.98 -27.21 13.02
N TYR A 498 -10.43 -28.22 13.78
CA TYR A 498 -11.41 -27.99 14.85
C TYR A 498 -10.92 -26.94 15.87
N ASN A 499 -9.62 -26.82 16.08
CA ASN A 499 -8.99 -25.82 16.94
C ASN A 499 -9.02 -24.39 16.38
N GLU A 500 -9.27 -24.22 15.08
CA GLU A 500 -9.39 -22.91 14.43
C GLU A 500 -10.80 -22.31 14.57
N VAL A 501 -11.78 -23.10 14.98
CA VAL A 501 -13.14 -22.61 15.22
C VAL A 501 -13.20 -21.82 16.53
N VAL A 502 -13.63 -20.56 16.42
CA VAL A 502 -13.68 -19.64 17.56
C VAL A 502 -14.93 -19.90 18.41
N ARG A 503 -14.79 -19.78 19.73
CA ARG A 503 -15.93 -19.90 20.67
C ARG A 503 -17.02 -18.89 20.31
N GLY A 504 -18.27 -19.36 20.29
CA GLY A 504 -19.42 -18.53 19.95
C GLY A 504 -19.80 -18.58 18.46
N THR A 505 -19.06 -19.33 17.64
CA THR A 505 -19.44 -19.62 16.26
C THR A 505 -20.33 -20.87 16.24
N ASP A 506 -21.53 -20.75 15.70
CA ASP A 506 -22.43 -21.89 15.48
C ASP A 506 -21.91 -22.73 14.32
N LEU A 507 -21.63 -24.02 14.58
CA LEU A 507 -21.23 -24.99 13.56
C LEU A 507 -22.46 -25.66 12.94
N GLU A 508 -22.62 -25.48 11.63
CA GLU A 508 -23.65 -26.18 10.85
C GLU A 508 -22.96 -27.20 9.92
N SER A 509 -22.87 -28.47 10.40
CA SER A 509 -22.36 -29.56 9.56
C SER A 509 -23.43 -29.95 8.55
N ILE A 510 -23.13 -29.82 7.26
CA ILE A 510 -24.03 -30.18 6.15
C ILE A 510 -23.95 -31.68 5.85
N GLY A 511 -22.82 -32.31 6.18
CA GLY A 511 -22.65 -33.73 5.99
C GLY A 511 -21.35 -34.27 6.59
N LEU A 512 -21.33 -35.59 6.80
CA LEU A 512 -20.18 -36.33 7.26
C LEU A 512 -19.55 -37.07 6.07
N VAL A 513 -18.27 -36.84 5.82
CA VAL A 513 -17.53 -37.53 4.76
C VAL A 513 -17.15 -38.92 5.20
N GLN A 514 -17.70 -39.92 4.53
CA GLN A 514 -17.39 -41.33 4.74
C GLN A 514 -16.79 -41.93 3.47
N VAL A 515 -15.74 -42.71 3.64
CA VAL A 515 -15.15 -43.47 2.51
C VAL A 515 -15.38 -44.93 2.81
N HIS A 516 -16.41 -45.50 2.18
CA HIS A 516 -16.66 -46.92 2.29
C HIS A 516 -15.47 -47.71 1.74
N ALA A 517 -14.89 -48.60 2.52
CA ALA A 517 -13.95 -49.58 1.98
C ALA A 517 -14.67 -50.36 0.87
N ALA A 518 -14.13 -50.24 -0.38
CA ALA A 518 -14.67 -51.07 -1.45
C ALA A 518 -14.62 -52.52 -0.95
N SER A 519 -15.79 -53.11 -0.75
CA SER A 519 -15.91 -54.46 -0.27
C SER A 519 -15.03 -55.35 -1.14
N ALA A 520 -14.13 -56.09 -0.52
CA ALA A 520 -13.31 -57.15 -1.13
C ALA A 520 -14.16 -58.25 -1.83
N GLN A 521 -15.47 -58.11 -1.84
CA GLN A 521 -16.43 -59.02 -2.47
C GLN A 521 -16.57 -58.84 -3.97
N ALA A 522 -16.16 -57.69 -4.57
CA ALA A 522 -16.24 -57.53 -6.03
C ALA A 522 -15.08 -58.21 -6.80
N GLN A 523 -13.98 -58.54 -6.14
CA GLN A 523 -12.85 -59.26 -6.76
C GLN A 523 -12.95 -60.77 -6.63
N ALA A 524 -13.76 -61.32 -5.72
CA ALA A 524 -13.98 -62.74 -5.57
C ALA A 524 -15.00 -63.32 -6.59
N SER A 525 -15.84 -62.46 -7.21
CA SER A 525 -16.81 -62.90 -8.24
C SER A 525 -16.31 -62.80 -9.69
N ALA A 526 -15.14 -62.16 -9.93
CA ALA A 526 -14.53 -62.10 -11.26
C ALA A 526 -13.46 -63.19 -11.53
N GLY A 527 -13.18 -64.04 -10.55
CA GLY A 527 -12.18 -65.10 -10.63
C GLY A 527 -12.75 -66.55 -10.80
N VAL A 528 -14.08 -66.67 -10.94
CA VAL A 528 -14.75 -67.97 -11.22
C VAL A 528 -15.78 -67.78 -12.35
N ALA A 529 -15.28 -67.60 -13.56
CA ALA A 529 -16.02 -67.87 -14.79
C ALA A 529 -15.02 -68.20 -15.92
#